data_158db0eae1294416871189ffb4d8217a
#
_entry.id   158db0eae1294416871189ffb4d8217a
#
_cell.length_a   1.000
_cell.length_b   1.000
_cell.length_c   1.000
_cell.angle_alpha   90.00
_cell.angle_beta   90.00
_cell.angle_gamma   90.00
#
_symmetry.space_group_name_H-M   'P 1'
#
loop_
_entity.id
_entity.type
_entity.pdbx_description
1 polymer ?
#
loop_
_entity_poly.entity_id
_entity_poly.type
_entity_poly.pdbx_seq_one_letter_code
_entity_poly.pdbx_strand_id
1 'polypeptide(L)'
;ATELWSGDLSTLSTNEFSGIADYRDRDALNVPNGCYYLNKLYGKYNAKFIEDTSKKVIYLTMDEGYEAGFTPQILQTLREKNVKATFFVTKEFYDSNPEYIKQMIDDGHTVGNHTCNHKNMPSLSLEEQTNEIMVLHNLVKDNFGYEMKLFRFPEGSTSEQSLGLVESLGYQSVFWSF
;
A
#
# COMPACT_ATOMS: atom_id res chain seq x y z
N ALA A 1 -13.90 -15.25 -1.18
CA ALA A 1 -13.85 -13.92 -0.54
C ALA A 1 -13.27 -14.13 0.84
N THR A 2 -12.15 -13.49 1.15
CA THR A 2 -11.60 -13.44 2.50
C THR A 2 -12.59 -12.65 3.34
N GLU A 3 -13.07 -13.21 4.46
CA GLU A 3 -13.87 -12.43 5.40
C GLU A 3 -13.03 -11.27 5.92
N LEU A 4 -13.55 -10.06 5.83
CA LEU A 4 -12.90 -8.87 6.36
C LEU A 4 -12.83 -9.00 7.89
N TRP A 5 -11.75 -8.50 8.47
CA TRP A 5 -11.61 -8.47 9.92
C TRP A 5 -12.74 -7.65 10.55
N SER A 6 -13.48 -8.26 11.45
CA SER A 6 -14.69 -7.68 12.07
C SER A 6 -14.58 -7.59 13.60
N GLY A 7 -13.38 -7.75 14.14
CA GLY A 7 -13.14 -7.65 15.58
C GLY A 7 -13.19 -6.22 16.11
N ASP A 8 -13.11 -6.08 17.43
CA ASP A 8 -13.08 -4.78 18.11
C ASP A 8 -11.67 -4.17 17.98
N LEU A 9 -11.55 -3.10 17.17
CA LEU A 9 -10.30 -2.37 16.96
C LEU A 9 -9.70 -1.81 18.25
N SER A 10 -10.54 -1.48 19.26
CA SER A 10 -10.07 -0.93 20.52
C SER A 10 -9.25 -1.91 21.36
N THR A 11 -9.35 -3.21 21.07
CA THR A 11 -8.60 -4.26 21.77
C THR A 11 -7.23 -4.51 21.18
N LEU A 12 -6.93 -3.93 20.01
CA LEU A 12 -5.67 -4.14 19.32
C LEU A 12 -4.58 -3.17 19.81
N SER A 13 -3.33 -3.62 19.75
CA SER A 13 -2.19 -2.81 20.16
C SER A 13 -2.02 -1.58 19.27
N THR A 14 -1.85 -0.43 19.90
CA THR A 14 -1.48 0.84 19.27
C THR A 14 0.03 1.04 19.19
N ASN A 15 0.82 0.10 19.71
CA ASN A 15 2.28 0.19 19.66
C ASN A 15 2.75 0.21 18.20
N GLU A 16 3.46 1.28 17.87
CA GLU A 16 4.04 1.49 16.56
C GLU A 16 5.19 0.52 16.31
N PHE A 17 5.26 -0.01 15.10
CA PHE A 17 6.39 -0.78 14.59
C PHE A 17 6.62 -0.52 13.10
N SER A 18 7.83 -0.84 12.62
CA SER A 18 8.16 -0.79 11.20
C SER A 18 7.68 -2.06 10.50
N GLY A 19 6.91 -1.90 9.44
CA GLY A 19 6.57 -2.97 8.50
C GLY A 19 7.68 -3.29 7.50
N ILE A 20 8.84 -2.62 7.61
CA ILE A 20 10.00 -2.82 6.74
C ILE A 20 11.00 -3.71 7.47
N ALA A 21 11.36 -4.84 6.84
CA ALA A 21 12.38 -5.74 7.34
C ALA A 21 13.81 -5.22 7.07
N ASP A 22 14.75 -5.55 7.95
CA ASP A 22 16.17 -5.28 7.68
C ASP A 22 16.66 -6.10 6.48
N TYR A 23 16.94 -5.42 5.37
CA TYR A 23 17.36 -6.03 4.12
C TYR A 23 18.77 -6.64 4.18
N ARG A 24 19.54 -6.39 5.25
CA ARG A 24 20.89 -6.96 5.45
C ARG A 24 20.85 -8.38 6.01
N ASP A 25 19.80 -8.73 6.74
CA ASP A 25 19.58 -10.07 7.29
C ASP A 25 18.71 -10.89 6.32
N ARG A 26 19.34 -11.69 5.47
CA ARG A 26 18.69 -12.41 4.36
C ARG A 26 18.96 -13.91 4.41
N ASP A 27 18.02 -14.68 3.88
CA ASP A 27 18.18 -16.11 3.65
C ASP A 27 18.97 -16.43 2.36
N ALA A 28 19.11 -17.72 2.07
CA ALA A 28 19.81 -18.21 0.88
C ALA A 28 19.11 -17.83 -0.45
N LEU A 29 17.83 -17.44 -0.41
CA LEU A 29 17.05 -16.96 -1.55
C LEU A 29 17.09 -15.42 -1.66
N ASN A 30 17.93 -14.78 -0.85
CA ASN A 30 18.07 -13.33 -0.77
C ASN A 30 16.83 -12.60 -0.25
N VAL A 31 16.00 -13.29 0.51
CA VAL A 31 14.79 -12.74 1.15
C VAL A 31 15.14 -12.25 2.55
N PRO A 32 14.73 -11.02 2.94
CA PRO A 32 14.91 -10.55 4.30
C PRO A 32 14.15 -11.44 5.31
N ASN A 33 14.86 -12.01 6.29
CA ASN A 33 14.28 -12.90 7.29
C ASN A 33 13.13 -12.23 8.08
N GLY A 34 13.22 -10.93 8.32
CA GLY A 34 12.18 -10.15 8.96
C GLY A 34 10.84 -10.17 8.23
N CYS A 35 10.82 -10.34 6.91
CA CYS A 35 9.58 -10.44 6.14
C CYS A 35 8.76 -11.68 6.53
N TYR A 36 9.40 -12.82 6.74
CA TYR A 36 8.72 -14.04 7.19
C TYR A 36 8.15 -13.87 8.60
N TYR A 37 8.91 -13.21 9.48
CA TYR A 37 8.47 -12.93 10.85
C TYR A 37 7.24 -12.01 10.86
N LEU A 38 7.27 -10.91 10.10
CA LEU A 38 6.16 -9.98 9.99
C LEU A 38 4.91 -10.63 9.37
N ASN A 39 5.07 -11.43 8.31
CA ASN A 39 3.97 -12.21 7.74
C ASN A 39 3.32 -13.15 8.77
N LYS A 40 4.13 -13.82 9.59
CA LYS A 40 3.62 -14.72 10.62
C LYS A 40 2.82 -13.99 11.69
N LEU A 41 3.26 -12.81 12.12
CA LEU A 41 2.60 -12.04 13.18
C LEU A 41 1.36 -11.30 12.67
N TYR A 42 1.45 -10.68 11.51
CA TYR A 42 0.49 -9.68 11.04
C TYR A 42 -0.22 -10.04 9.74
N GLY A 43 0.13 -11.14 9.09
CA GLY A 43 -0.56 -11.62 7.89
C GLY A 43 -2.07 -11.89 8.11
N LYS A 44 -2.47 -12.15 9.36
CA LYS A 44 -3.88 -12.29 9.77
C LYS A 44 -4.72 -11.03 9.51
N TYR A 45 -4.10 -9.85 9.35
CA TYR A 45 -4.75 -8.59 8.99
C TYR A 45 -4.67 -8.30 7.49
N ASN A 46 -4.60 -9.33 6.67
CA ASN A 46 -4.43 -9.19 5.22
C ASN A 46 -3.24 -8.31 4.83
N ALA A 47 -2.17 -8.36 5.64
CA ALA A 47 -0.94 -7.60 5.40
C ALA A 47 0.10 -8.47 4.69
N LYS A 48 0.73 -7.93 3.66
CA LYS A 48 1.75 -8.57 2.83
C LYS A 48 3.10 -7.89 3.01
N PHE A 49 4.06 -8.65 3.50
CA PHE A 49 5.45 -8.22 3.66
C PHE A 49 6.36 -8.93 2.66
N ILE A 50 5.93 -10.08 2.16
CA ILE A 50 6.52 -10.84 1.08
C ILE A 50 5.48 -11.76 0.45
N GLU A 51 5.62 -12.03 -0.84
CA GLU A 51 4.80 -13.01 -1.56
C GLU A 51 5.47 -14.38 -1.64
N ASP A 52 4.90 -15.29 -2.44
CA ASP A 52 5.37 -16.66 -2.62
C ASP A 52 6.78 -16.70 -3.24
N THR A 53 7.79 -16.99 -2.41
CA THR A 53 9.20 -17.05 -2.80
C THR A 53 9.57 -18.27 -3.65
N SER A 54 8.66 -19.23 -3.85
CA SER A 54 8.85 -20.34 -4.78
C SER A 54 8.81 -19.89 -6.24
N LYS A 55 8.26 -18.70 -6.51
CA LYS A 55 8.12 -18.11 -7.84
C LYS A 55 9.22 -17.07 -8.07
N LYS A 56 9.87 -17.13 -9.23
CA LYS A 56 10.82 -16.10 -9.67
C LYS A 56 10.07 -14.90 -10.26
N VAL A 57 9.40 -14.14 -9.41
CA VAL A 57 8.59 -12.97 -9.78
C VAL A 57 9.00 -11.78 -8.94
N ILE A 58 9.05 -10.61 -9.56
CA ILE A 58 9.22 -9.31 -8.89
C ILE A 58 7.93 -8.51 -9.09
N TYR A 59 7.40 -7.95 -8.02
CA TYR A 59 6.29 -7.00 -8.05
C TYR A 59 6.85 -5.59 -7.95
N LEU A 60 6.71 -4.81 -9.02
CA LEU A 60 7.11 -3.41 -9.03
C LEU A 60 6.06 -2.56 -8.33
N THR A 61 6.48 -1.82 -7.31
CA THR A 61 5.61 -0.88 -6.60
C THR A 61 6.30 0.48 -6.50
N MET A 62 5.54 1.55 -6.64
CA MET A 62 6.01 2.93 -6.60
C MET A 62 5.10 3.74 -5.69
N ASP A 63 5.68 4.61 -4.89
CA ASP A 63 4.97 5.52 -4.00
C ASP A 63 5.01 6.91 -4.60
N GLU A 64 3.82 7.45 -4.95
CA GLU A 64 3.66 8.71 -5.67
C GLU A 64 3.14 9.79 -4.70
N GLY A 65 4.06 10.52 -4.09
CA GLY A 65 3.73 11.65 -3.23
C GLY A 65 3.52 12.94 -4.02
N TYR A 66 4.40 13.21 -4.99
CA TYR A 66 4.36 14.36 -5.88
C TYR A 66 5.01 14.03 -7.23
N GLU A 67 4.67 14.78 -8.28
CA GLU A 67 5.26 14.60 -9.62
C GLU A 67 6.55 15.42 -9.76
N ALA A 68 7.66 14.73 -10.08
CA ALA A 68 8.96 15.33 -10.30
C ALA A 68 9.38 15.36 -11.79
N GLY A 69 8.45 15.13 -12.71
CA GLY A 69 8.69 15.10 -14.16
C GLY A 69 9.04 13.73 -14.72
N PHE A 70 8.93 12.66 -13.93
CA PHE A 70 9.36 11.31 -14.34
C PHE A 70 8.21 10.36 -14.64
N THR A 71 7.03 10.55 -14.07
CA THR A 71 5.88 9.64 -14.23
C THR A 71 5.53 9.37 -15.68
N PRO A 72 5.49 10.35 -16.61
CA PRO A 72 5.19 10.07 -18.02
C PRO A 72 6.17 9.10 -18.67
N GLN A 73 7.48 9.26 -18.39
CA GLN A 73 8.52 8.40 -18.95
C GLN A 73 8.49 7.00 -18.35
N ILE A 74 8.16 6.87 -17.05
CA ILE A 74 7.97 5.59 -16.36
C ILE A 74 6.80 4.85 -17.00
N LEU A 75 5.64 5.49 -17.13
CA LEU A 75 4.45 4.89 -17.75
C LEU A 75 4.70 4.48 -19.20
N GLN A 76 5.40 5.31 -19.99
CA GLN A 76 5.79 4.96 -21.35
C GLN A 76 6.69 3.71 -21.37
N THR A 77 7.71 3.65 -20.51
CA THR A 77 8.64 2.52 -20.42
C THR A 77 7.92 1.22 -20.04
N LEU A 78 7.02 1.28 -19.03
CA LEU A 78 6.23 0.13 -18.63
C LEU A 78 5.33 -0.38 -19.75
N ARG A 79 4.74 0.52 -20.52
CA ARG A 79 3.92 0.19 -21.70
C ARG A 79 4.75 -0.48 -22.80
N GLU A 80 5.92 0.11 -23.15
CA GLU A 80 6.83 -0.44 -24.17
C GLU A 80 7.37 -1.82 -23.79
N LYS A 81 7.60 -2.06 -22.50
CA LYS A 81 8.07 -3.35 -21.98
C LYS A 81 6.96 -4.34 -21.67
N ASN A 82 5.69 -3.93 -21.82
CA ASN A 82 4.51 -4.71 -21.43
C ASN A 82 4.57 -5.18 -19.97
N VAL A 83 5.01 -4.32 -19.07
CA VAL A 83 5.12 -4.58 -17.64
C VAL A 83 4.03 -3.81 -16.90
N LYS A 84 3.40 -4.45 -15.93
CA LYS A 84 2.44 -3.81 -15.01
C LYS A 84 3.11 -3.56 -13.67
N ALA A 85 2.73 -2.46 -13.04
CA ALA A 85 3.20 -2.05 -11.73
C ALA A 85 2.03 -1.64 -10.83
N THR A 86 2.30 -1.47 -9.54
CA THR A 86 1.38 -0.87 -8.58
C THR A 86 1.88 0.51 -8.19
N PHE A 87 1.02 1.52 -8.29
CA PHE A 87 1.30 2.89 -7.89
C PHE A 87 0.47 3.22 -6.64
N PHE A 88 1.12 3.49 -5.53
CA PHE A 88 0.47 3.97 -4.31
C PHE A 88 0.48 5.49 -4.32
N VAL A 89 -0.69 6.08 -4.55
CA VAL A 89 -0.83 7.54 -4.77
C VAL A 89 -1.35 8.24 -3.52
N THR A 90 -0.83 9.43 -3.25
CA THR A 90 -1.37 10.34 -2.23
C THR A 90 -2.47 11.23 -2.82
N LYS A 91 -3.20 11.93 -1.94
CA LYS A 91 -4.16 12.94 -2.41
C LYS A 91 -3.47 14.13 -3.08
N GLU A 92 -2.26 14.49 -2.65
CA GLU A 92 -1.47 15.55 -3.29
C GLU A 92 -1.17 15.21 -4.76
N PHE A 93 -0.76 13.96 -5.01
CA PHE A 93 -0.55 13.49 -6.38
C PHE A 93 -1.85 13.48 -7.19
N TYR A 94 -2.96 13.04 -6.57
CA TYR A 94 -4.29 13.07 -7.19
C TYR A 94 -4.73 14.48 -7.56
N ASP A 95 -4.58 15.44 -6.65
CA ASP A 95 -5.01 16.83 -6.88
C ASP A 95 -4.20 17.50 -8.01
N SER A 96 -2.93 17.17 -8.12
CA SER A 96 -1.99 17.82 -9.05
C SER A 96 -1.90 17.12 -10.41
N ASN A 97 -2.15 15.81 -10.47
CA ASN A 97 -1.90 14.99 -11.67
C ASN A 97 -2.99 13.92 -11.88
N PRO A 98 -4.28 14.27 -11.88
CA PRO A 98 -5.36 13.28 -12.04
C PRO A 98 -5.28 12.54 -13.38
N GLU A 99 -4.72 13.16 -14.40
CA GLU A 99 -4.52 12.56 -15.72
C GLU A 99 -3.55 11.36 -15.70
N TYR A 100 -2.52 11.39 -14.84
CA TYR A 100 -1.60 10.25 -14.70
C TYR A 100 -2.25 9.08 -13.97
N ILE A 101 -3.11 9.35 -12.97
CA ILE A 101 -3.89 8.30 -12.31
C ILE A 101 -4.82 7.63 -13.33
N LYS A 102 -5.51 8.43 -14.14
CA LYS A 102 -6.34 7.90 -15.24
C LYS A 102 -5.51 7.05 -16.19
N GLN A 103 -4.34 7.52 -16.59
CA GLN A 103 -3.45 6.79 -17.48
C GLN A 103 -2.96 5.47 -16.86
N MET A 104 -2.60 5.46 -15.55
CA MET A 104 -2.25 4.24 -14.84
C MET A 104 -3.36 3.20 -14.91
N ILE A 105 -4.61 3.62 -14.68
CA ILE A 105 -5.79 2.76 -14.74
C ILE A 105 -6.02 2.24 -16.16
N ASP A 106 -6.01 3.13 -17.16
CA ASP A 106 -6.24 2.79 -18.57
C ASP A 106 -5.17 1.84 -19.12
N ASP A 107 -3.91 1.99 -18.69
CA ASP A 107 -2.80 1.11 -19.04
C ASP A 107 -2.83 -0.23 -18.28
N GLY A 108 -3.79 -0.43 -17.37
CA GLY A 108 -3.97 -1.67 -16.62
C GLY A 108 -2.97 -1.87 -15.48
N HIS A 109 -2.40 -0.78 -14.96
CA HIS A 109 -1.67 -0.80 -13.70
C HIS A 109 -2.63 -0.86 -12.51
N THR A 110 -2.12 -1.26 -11.35
CA THR A 110 -2.87 -1.17 -10.10
C THR A 110 -2.61 0.18 -9.44
N VAL A 111 -3.67 0.89 -9.08
CA VAL A 111 -3.58 2.10 -8.25
C VAL A 111 -3.97 1.74 -6.83
N GLY A 112 -3.07 2.02 -5.89
CA GLY A 112 -3.26 1.82 -4.45
C GLY A 112 -3.34 3.14 -3.70
N ASN A 113 -3.82 3.07 -2.47
CA ASN A 113 -4.00 4.22 -1.59
C ASN A 113 -2.77 4.42 -0.71
N HIS A 114 -2.22 5.65 -0.72
CA HIS A 114 -1.08 6.03 0.13
C HIS A 114 -1.42 7.20 1.06
N THR A 115 -2.69 7.30 1.47
CA THR A 115 -3.27 8.33 2.33
C THR A 115 -3.44 9.70 1.68
N CYS A 116 -4.15 10.58 2.36
CA CYS A 116 -4.32 11.96 1.91
C CYS A 116 -3.06 12.80 2.13
N ASN A 117 -2.49 12.76 3.33
CA ASN A 117 -1.48 13.71 3.77
C ASN A 117 -0.15 13.07 4.18
N HIS A 118 0.05 11.78 3.88
CA HIS A 118 1.26 11.02 4.20
C HIS A 118 1.66 11.12 5.68
N LYS A 119 0.67 11.10 6.59
CA LYS A 119 0.92 11.17 8.04
C LYS A 119 1.33 9.82 8.62
N ASN A 120 2.04 9.85 9.73
CA ASN A 120 2.29 8.66 10.55
C ASN A 120 0.95 8.13 11.10
N MET A 121 0.44 7.06 10.50
CA MET A 121 -0.90 6.53 10.79
C MET A 121 -1.09 6.08 12.24
N PRO A 122 -0.15 5.36 12.89
CA PRO A 122 -0.30 4.96 14.29
C PRO A 122 -0.46 6.13 15.29
N SER A 123 0.00 7.33 14.93
CA SER A 123 -0.12 8.52 15.77
C SER A 123 -1.51 9.18 15.73
N LEU A 124 -2.37 8.74 14.83
CA LEU A 124 -3.70 9.30 14.59
C LEU A 124 -4.78 8.49 15.30
N SER A 125 -5.90 9.14 15.65
CA SER A 125 -7.10 8.42 16.07
C SER A 125 -7.67 7.56 14.94
N LEU A 126 -8.50 6.56 15.28
CA LEU A 126 -9.15 5.71 14.27
C LEU A 126 -10.00 6.49 13.26
N GLU A 127 -10.65 7.57 13.72
CA GLU A 127 -11.42 8.46 12.85
C GLU A 127 -10.51 9.21 11.86
N GLU A 128 -9.40 9.76 12.34
CA GLU A 128 -8.42 10.44 11.47
C GLU A 128 -7.79 9.49 10.47
N GLN A 129 -7.40 8.27 10.90
CA GLN A 129 -6.89 7.23 10.01
C GLN A 129 -7.91 6.86 8.93
N THR A 130 -9.19 6.69 9.31
CA THR A 130 -10.28 6.42 8.37
C THR A 130 -10.42 7.54 7.36
N ASN A 131 -10.36 8.80 7.78
CA ASN A 131 -10.43 9.95 6.89
C ASN A 131 -9.23 10.02 5.94
N GLU A 132 -8.00 9.77 6.42
CA GLU A 132 -6.79 9.71 5.58
C GLU A 132 -6.91 8.67 4.45
N ILE A 133 -7.66 7.60 4.66
CA ILE A 133 -7.86 6.53 3.68
C ILE A 133 -9.08 6.81 2.78
N MET A 134 -10.24 7.07 3.40
CA MET A 134 -11.52 7.03 2.68
C MET A 134 -11.79 8.29 1.87
N VAL A 135 -11.22 9.44 2.22
CA VAL A 135 -11.35 10.66 1.40
C VAL A 135 -10.72 10.42 0.02
N LEU A 136 -9.49 9.91 -0.03
CA LEU A 136 -8.83 9.60 -1.30
C LEU A 136 -9.52 8.45 -2.03
N HIS A 137 -9.97 7.42 -1.30
CA HIS A 137 -10.72 6.31 -1.88
C HIS A 137 -11.94 6.81 -2.67
N ASN A 138 -12.76 7.64 -2.04
CA ASN A 138 -13.98 8.17 -2.64
C ASN A 138 -13.67 9.07 -3.84
N LEU A 139 -12.65 9.94 -3.75
CA LEU A 139 -12.23 10.80 -4.86
C LEU A 139 -11.84 9.99 -6.11
N VAL A 140 -11.04 8.94 -5.95
CA VAL A 140 -10.63 8.08 -7.06
C VAL A 140 -11.81 7.29 -7.61
N LYS A 141 -12.67 6.76 -6.73
CA LYS A 141 -13.87 6.01 -7.13
C LYS A 141 -14.86 6.89 -7.90
N ASP A 142 -15.16 8.07 -7.39
CA ASP A 142 -16.16 8.99 -7.98
C ASP A 142 -15.67 9.55 -9.33
N ASN A 143 -14.36 9.86 -9.44
CA ASN A 143 -13.80 10.44 -10.66
C ASN A 143 -13.52 9.43 -11.77
N PHE A 144 -13.04 8.24 -11.40
CA PHE A 144 -12.56 7.25 -12.39
C PHE A 144 -13.36 5.95 -12.39
N GLY A 145 -14.34 5.77 -11.49
CA GLY A 145 -15.05 4.49 -11.34
C GLY A 145 -14.13 3.37 -10.84
N TYR A 146 -12.96 3.70 -10.30
CA TYR A 146 -11.93 2.75 -9.89
C TYR A 146 -11.92 2.57 -8.37
N GLU A 147 -12.08 1.34 -7.92
CA GLU A 147 -12.09 1.01 -6.51
C GLU A 147 -10.73 0.47 -6.07
N MET A 148 -9.97 1.29 -5.33
CA MET A 148 -8.67 0.88 -4.79
C MET A 148 -8.83 -0.23 -3.77
N LYS A 149 -7.94 -1.23 -3.82
CA LYS A 149 -7.94 -2.41 -2.93
C LYS A 149 -6.62 -2.61 -2.17
N LEU A 150 -5.56 -1.93 -2.59
CA LEU A 150 -4.26 -2.00 -1.96
C LEU A 150 -3.96 -0.70 -1.22
N PHE A 151 -3.37 -0.83 -0.05
CA PHE A 151 -2.96 0.27 0.81
C PHE A 151 -1.49 0.13 1.17
N ARG A 152 -0.78 1.26 1.23
CA ARG A 152 0.59 1.30 1.76
C ARG A 152 0.69 2.35 2.85
N PHE A 153 1.19 1.93 4.01
CA PHE A 153 1.42 2.83 5.13
C PHE A 153 2.54 3.81 4.82
N PRO A 154 2.36 5.13 5.07
CA PRO A 154 3.43 6.10 5.03
C PRO A 154 4.63 5.64 5.88
N GLU A 155 5.84 5.79 5.34
CA GLU A 155 7.10 5.41 6.00
C GLU A 155 7.20 3.91 6.37
N GLY A 156 6.22 3.09 5.99
CA GLY A 156 6.09 1.72 6.47
C GLY A 156 5.79 1.61 7.95
N SER A 157 5.41 2.70 8.60
CA SER A 157 5.08 2.74 10.02
C SER A 157 3.63 2.33 10.25
N THR A 158 3.41 1.38 11.13
CA THR A 158 2.08 0.83 11.40
C THR A 158 1.93 0.37 12.86
N SER A 159 0.71 -0.04 13.22
CA SER A 159 0.39 -0.74 14.46
C SER A 159 -0.59 -1.87 14.18
N GLU A 160 -0.78 -2.77 15.13
CA GLU A 160 -1.77 -3.84 14.98
C GLU A 160 -3.19 -3.26 14.77
N GLN A 161 -3.53 -2.20 15.52
CA GLN A 161 -4.79 -1.50 15.39
C GLN A 161 -4.97 -0.87 14.00
N SER A 162 -3.93 -0.21 13.47
CA SER A 162 -3.96 0.39 12.12
C SER A 162 -4.09 -0.66 11.03
N LEU A 163 -3.43 -1.82 11.16
CA LEU A 163 -3.58 -2.94 10.22
C LEU A 163 -5.01 -3.48 10.22
N GLY A 164 -5.58 -3.69 11.40
CA GLY A 164 -6.98 -4.14 11.54
C GLY A 164 -7.97 -3.15 10.94
N LEU A 165 -7.77 -1.85 11.15
CA LEU A 165 -8.60 -0.80 10.55
C LEU A 165 -8.54 -0.86 9.01
N VAL A 166 -7.33 -0.90 8.43
CA VAL A 166 -7.14 -0.94 6.97
C VAL A 166 -7.85 -2.16 6.36
N GLU A 167 -7.73 -3.34 6.99
CA GLU A 167 -8.43 -4.54 6.56
C GLU A 167 -9.96 -4.38 6.67
N SER A 168 -10.46 -3.83 7.79
CA SER A 168 -11.91 -3.62 7.98
C SER A 168 -12.53 -2.69 6.95
N LEU A 169 -11.72 -1.79 6.35
CA LEU A 169 -12.10 -0.91 5.24
C LEU A 169 -12.01 -1.60 3.87
N GLY A 170 -11.68 -2.89 3.81
CA GLY A 170 -11.62 -3.67 2.58
C GLY A 170 -10.31 -3.59 1.83
N TYR A 171 -9.23 -3.15 2.46
CA TYR A 171 -7.91 -3.06 1.88
C TYR A 171 -6.99 -4.21 2.26
N GLN A 172 -6.05 -4.51 1.38
CA GLN A 172 -4.85 -5.27 1.71
C GLN A 172 -3.68 -4.30 1.93
N SER A 173 -3.00 -4.43 3.07
CA SER A 173 -1.77 -3.67 3.32
C SER A 173 -0.58 -4.32 2.61
N VAL A 174 0.18 -3.52 1.84
CA VAL A 174 1.33 -4.00 1.07
C VAL A 174 2.58 -3.22 1.46
N PHE A 175 3.55 -3.92 2.03
CA PHE A 175 4.87 -3.39 2.35
C PHE A 175 5.87 -3.73 1.23
N TRP A 176 7.16 -3.55 1.48
CA TRP A 176 8.22 -3.83 0.51
C TRP A 176 9.37 -4.58 1.17
N SER A 177 10.13 -5.32 0.37
CA SER A 177 11.24 -6.15 0.83
C SER A 177 12.63 -5.65 0.41
N PHE A 178 12.71 -4.62 -0.41
CA PHE A 178 13.91 -3.84 -0.78
C PHE A 178 13.57 -2.40 -1.06
#